data_25b0cc8efbc765dec36a2862046608cc
#
_entry.id   25b0cc8efbc765dec36a2862046608cc
#
_cell.length_a   1.000
_cell.length_b   1.000
_cell.length_c   1.000
_cell.angle_alpha   90.00
_cell.angle_beta   90.00
_cell.angle_gamma   90.00
#
_symmetry.space_group_name_H-M   'P 1'
#
loop_
_entity.id
_entity.type
_entity.pdbx_description
1 polymer ?
#
loop_
_entity_poly.entity_id
_entity_poly.type
_entity_poly.pdbx_seq_one_letter_code
_entity_poly.pdbx_strand_id
1 'polypeptide(L)'
;MQVNEVMSRDVSIASPRQSIRDAARMMAEIDAGVVPVGENDRLVGVITDRDIAIRAVAEGKTPDTPVREVMSAEVKYCFEDDDVSDVARNMAEIKLRRLPVVDGRKRLVGIVSLGDIALAQGPDTAGEALCGISEPGGEHSQSMDGRGGAIAH
;
A
#
# COMPACT_ATOMS: atom_id res chain seq x y z
N MET A 1 21.53 -4.23 2.10
CA MET A 1 20.48 -4.60 3.08
C MET A 1 19.25 -5.03 2.31
N GLN A 2 18.73 -6.20 2.62
CA GLN A 2 17.55 -6.74 1.97
C GLN A 2 16.27 -6.31 2.69
N VAL A 3 15.17 -6.29 1.96
CA VAL A 3 13.85 -5.92 2.47
C VAL A 3 13.45 -6.77 3.68
N ASN A 4 13.75 -8.08 3.67
CA ASN A 4 13.42 -8.97 4.78
C ASN A 4 14.06 -8.57 6.12
N GLU A 5 15.08 -7.74 6.09
CA GLU A 5 15.76 -7.25 7.31
C GLU A 5 15.04 -6.05 7.94
N VAL A 6 14.18 -5.36 7.17
CA VAL A 6 13.53 -4.13 7.63
C VAL A 6 12.02 -4.18 7.59
N MET A 7 11.43 -5.14 6.89
CA MET A 7 9.97 -5.25 6.76
C MET A 7 9.29 -5.66 8.06
N SER A 8 8.01 -5.35 8.18
CA SER A 8 7.17 -5.93 9.22
C SER A 8 6.64 -7.27 8.74
N ARG A 9 6.77 -8.31 9.58
CA ARG A 9 6.28 -9.65 9.26
C ARG A 9 4.88 -9.90 9.82
N ASP A 10 4.46 -9.07 10.75
CA ASP A 10 3.16 -9.18 11.40
C ASP A 10 2.14 -8.40 10.58
N VAL A 11 1.67 -9.01 9.51
CA VAL A 11 0.81 -8.37 8.53
C VAL A 11 -0.63 -8.85 8.70
N SER A 12 -1.53 -7.90 8.87
CA SER A 12 -2.96 -8.17 8.81
C SER A 12 -3.38 -8.24 7.36
N ILE A 13 -4.05 -9.33 6.99
CA ILE A 13 -4.45 -9.61 5.60
C ILE A 13 -5.97 -9.72 5.55
N ALA A 14 -6.60 -8.98 4.64
CA ALA A 14 -8.03 -9.11 4.41
C ALA A 14 -8.30 -10.19 3.36
N SER A 15 -9.43 -10.84 3.48
CA SER A 15 -9.93 -11.73 2.43
C SER A 15 -10.80 -10.94 1.47
N PRO A 16 -10.84 -11.28 0.17
CA PRO A 16 -11.73 -10.62 -0.78
C PRO A 16 -13.21 -10.70 -0.40
N ARG A 17 -13.55 -11.69 0.40
CA ARG A 17 -14.95 -11.94 0.83
C ARG A 17 -15.34 -11.23 2.10
N GLN A 18 -14.37 -10.72 2.86
CA GLN A 18 -14.66 -9.93 4.04
C GLN A 18 -15.32 -8.61 3.66
N SER A 19 -16.06 -8.03 4.61
CA SER A 19 -16.69 -6.74 4.39
C SER A 19 -15.67 -5.61 4.48
N ILE A 20 -15.98 -4.48 3.84
CA ILE A 20 -15.15 -3.29 3.98
C ILE A 20 -15.14 -2.78 5.42
N ARG A 21 -16.19 -3.08 6.21
CA ARG A 21 -16.19 -2.80 7.65
C ARG A 21 -15.06 -3.54 8.34
N ASP A 22 -14.89 -4.84 8.03
CA ASP A 22 -13.81 -5.64 8.61
C ASP A 22 -12.44 -5.07 8.24
N ALA A 23 -12.27 -4.69 6.97
CA ALA A 23 -11.03 -4.06 6.53
C ALA A 23 -10.76 -2.74 7.28
N ALA A 24 -11.79 -1.92 7.46
CA ALA A 24 -11.66 -0.66 8.19
C ALA A 24 -11.27 -0.91 9.66
N ARG A 25 -11.85 -1.95 10.29
CA ARG A 25 -11.47 -2.33 11.66
C ARG A 25 -10.02 -2.78 11.74
N MET A 26 -9.56 -3.55 10.75
CA MET A 26 -8.15 -3.95 10.67
C MET A 26 -7.24 -2.72 10.58
N MET A 27 -7.60 -1.75 9.75
CA MET A 27 -6.85 -0.50 9.63
C MET A 27 -6.77 0.25 10.97
N ALA A 28 -7.86 0.29 11.70
CA ALA A 28 -7.89 0.93 13.01
C ALA A 28 -6.99 0.20 14.02
N GLU A 29 -7.02 -1.12 14.02
CA GLU A 29 -6.23 -1.94 14.95
C GLU A 29 -4.73 -1.83 14.70
N ILE A 30 -4.32 -1.79 13.42
CA ILE A 30 -2.90 -1.71 13.05
C ILE A 30 -2.43 -0.28 12.85
N ASP A 31 -3.31 0.69 12.96
CA ASP A 31 -3.03 2.12 12.74
C ASP A 31 -2.38 2.36 11.37
N ALA A 32 -2.97 1.80 10.33
CA ALA A 32 -2.49 1.96 8.97
C ALA A 32 -3.67 2.10 8.01
N GLY A 33 -3.47 2.90 6.97
CA GLY A 33 -4.49 3.16 5.96
C GLY A 33 -4.48 2.19 4.78
N VAL A 34 -3.75 1.09 4.86
CA VAL A 34 -3.65 0.11 3.80
C VAL A 34 -3.61 -1.31 4.37
N VAL A 35 -4.33 -2.21 3.73
CA VAL A 35 -4.35 -3.63 4.09
C VAL A 35 -4.19 -4.45 2.81
N PRO A 36 -3.20 -5.36 2.77
CA PRO A 36 -3.12 -6.31 1.67
C PRO A 36 -4.32 -7.25 1.68
N VAL A 37 -4.76 -7.62 0.49
CA VAL A 37 -5.84 -8.58 0.31
C VAL A 37 -5.25 -9.87 -0.23
N GLY A 38 -5.47 -10.96 0.48
CA GLY A 38 -4.89 -12.26 0.14
C GLY A 38 -5.92 -13.35 0.05
N GLU A 39 -5.63 -14.32 -0.78
CA GLU A 39 -6.42 -15.53 -0.95
C GLU A 39 -5.49 -16.69 -1.20
N ASN A 40 -5.60 -17.75 -0.40
CA ASN A 40 -4.72 -18.93 -0.50
C ASN A 40 -3.23 -18.55 -0.44
N ASP A 41 -2.85 -17.70 0.52
CA ASP A 41 -1.49 -17.19 0.73
C ASP A 41 -0.96 -16.30 -0.40
N ARG A 42 -1.78 -16.01 -1.40
CA ARG A 42 -1.40 -15.16 -2.52
C ARG A 42 -1.98 -13.78 -2.39
N LEU A 43 -1.17 -12.79 -2.75
CA LEU A 43 -1.59 -11.40 -2.80
C LEU A 43 -2.49 -11.21 -4.02
N VAL A 44 -3.75 -10.82 -3.80
CA VAL A 44 -4.72 -10.61 -4.88
C VAL A 44 -5.18 -9.18 -5.02
N GLY A 45 -4.87 -8.34 -4.06
CA GLY A 45 -5.25 -6.94 -4.10
C GLY A 45 -4.71 -6.16 -2.92
N VAL A 46 -5.07 -4.90 -2.90
CA VAL A 46 -4.80 -3.98 -1.79
C VAL A 46 -6.04 -3.13 -1.60
N ILE A 47 -6.43 -2.91 -0.36
CA ILE A 47 -7.50 -1.98 -0.04
C ILE A 47 -6.98 -0.90 0.89
N THR A 48 -7.35 0.35 0.59
CA THR A 48 -6.93 1.50 1.37
C THR A 48 -8.14 2.19 2.01
N ASP A 49 -7.89 3.01 3.02
CA ASP A 49 -8.92 3.86 3.61
C ASP A 49 -9.51 4.81 2.56
N ARG A 50 -8.68 5.30 1.64
CA ARG A 50 -9.14 6.13 0.53
C ARG A 50 -10.08 5.33 -0.40
N ASP A 51 -9.77 4.09 -0.71
CA ASP A 51 -10.66 3.22 -1.49
C ASP A 51 -12.03 3.11 -0.84
N ILE A 52 -12.06 2.91 0.47
CA ILE A 52 -13.32 2.79 1.21
C ILE A 52 -14.11 4.10 1.13
N ALA A 53 -13.46 5.24 1.30
CA ALA A 53 -14.13 6.53 1.25
C ALA A 53 -14.65 6.86 -0.15
N ILE A 54 -13.82 6.69 -1.17
CA ILE A 54 -14.12 7.14 -2.54
C ILE A 54 -14.93 6.11 -3.32
N ARG A 55 -14.55 4.83 -3.22
CA ARG A 55 -15.14 3.78 -4.05
C ARG A 55 -16.30 3.06 -3.38
N ALA A 56 -16.50 3.28 -2.09
CA ALA A 56 -17.61 2.69 -1.36
C ALA A 56 -18.55 3.78 -0.82
N VAL A 57 -18.11 4.59 0.13
CA VAL A 57 -18.98 5.57 0.78
C VAL A 57 -19.52 6.58 -0.23
N ALA A 58 -18.66 7.17 -1.06
CA ALA A 58 -19.09 8.15 -2.06
C ALA A 58 -20.02 7.57 -3.11
N GLU A 59 -19.92 6.26 -3.37
CA GLU A 59 -20.78 5.56 -4.34
C GLU A 59 -22.04 4.98 -3.70
N GLY A 60 -22.27 5.23 -2.42
CA GLY A 60 -23.47 4.76 -1.73
C GLY A 60 -23.46 3.28 -1.33
N LYS A 61 -22.30 2.65 -1.36
CA LYS A 61 -22.19 1.24 -0.94
C LYS A 61 -22.27 1.12 0.57
N THR A 62 -22.81 0.00 1.04
CA THR A 62 -22.98 -0.26 2.46
C THR A 62 -21.68 -0.82 3.07
N PRO A 63 -21.53 -0.76 4.41
CA PRO A 63 -20.36 -1.36 5.08
C PRO A 63 -20.24 -2.87 4.89
N ASP A 64 -21.31 -3.55 4.49
CA ASP A 64 -21.31 -5.00 4.24
C ASP A 64 -20.78 -5.37 2.85
N THR A 65 -20.44 -4.40 2.04
CA THR A 65 -19.87 -4.61 0.71
C THR A 65 -18.59 -5.42 0.81
N PRO A 66 -18.43 -6.48 -0.01
CA PRO A 66 -17.20 -7.26 0.01
C PRO A 66 -15.98 -6.44 -0.41
N VAL A 67 -14.85 -6.72 0.21
CA VAL A 67 -13.56 -6.06 -0.09
C VAL A 67 -13.24 -6.13 -1.58
N ARG A 68 -13.50 -7.26 -2.24
CA ARG A 68 -13.20 -7.44 -3.67
C ARG A 68 -13.85 -6.41 -4.58
N GLU A 69 -14.97 -5.82 -4.18
CA GLU A 69 -15.66 -4.81 -4.98
C GLU A 69 -15.05 -3.42 -4.87
N VAL A 70 -14.19 -3.22 -3.88
CA VAL A 70 -13.64 -1.90 -3.55
C VAL A 70 -12.12 -1.87 -3.69
N MET A 71 -11.44 -3.00 -3.50
CA MET A 71 -9.99 -3.11 -3.57
C MET A 71 -9.44 -2.78 -4.96
N SER A 72 -8.15 -2.48 -5.02
CA SER A 72 -7.40 -2.45 -6.26
C SER A 72 -6.78 -3.84 -6.50
N ALA A 73 -7.01 -4.40 -7.69
CA ALA A 73 -6.42 -5.66 -8.09
C ALA A 73 -5.04 -5.47 -8.75
N GLU A 74 -4.71 -4.26 -9.17
CA GLU A 74 -3.37 -3.92 -9.66
C GLU A 74 -2.45 -3.69 -8.47
N VAL A 75 -1.76 -4.73 -8.03
CA VAL A 75 -0.95 -4.68 -6.83
C VAL A 75 0.50 -4.46 -7.20
N LYS A 76 1.09 -3.40 -6.65
CA LYS A 76 2.53 -3.20 -6.67
C LYS A 76 3.10 -3.91 -5.45
N TYR A 77 4.21 -4.62 -5.62
CA TYR A 77 4.85 -5.36 -4.53
C TYR A 77 6.35 -5.44 -4.78
N CYS A 78 7.09 -5.87 -3.77
CA CYS A 78 8.51 -6.17 -3.91
C CYS A 78 8.79 -7.57 -3.35
N PHE A 79 9.99 -8.08 -3.63
CA PHE A 79 10.43 -9.36 -3.12
C PHE A 79 11.23 -9.18 -1.84
N GLU A 80 11.17 -10.17 -0.95
CA GLU A 80 11.85 -10.10 0.35
C GLU A 80 13.37 -9.99 0.24
N ASP A 81 13.94 -10.45 -0.85
CA ASP A 81 15.39 -10.40 -1.10
C ASP A 81 15.82 -9.20 -1.96
N ASP A 82 14.89 -8.31 -2.32
CA ASP A 82 15.25 -7.08 -3.00
C ASP A 82 16.08 -6.17 -2.11
N ASP A 83 16.95 -5.38 -2.73
CA ASP A 83 17.73 -4.38 -2.02
C ASP A 83 16.85 -3.21 -1.57
N VAL A 84 17.00 -2.78 -0.34
CA VAL A 84 16.19 -1.70 0.24
C VAL A 84 16.31 -0.41 -0.56
N SER A 85 17.50 -0.10 -1.07
CA SER A 85 17.69 1.11 -1.87
C SER A 85 16.93 1.07 -3.19
N ASP A 86 16.86 -0.10 -3.82
CA ASP A 86 16.09 -0.29 -5.06
C ASP A 86 14.60 -0.16 -4.78
N VAL A 87 14.13 -0.68 -3.66
CA VAL A 87 12.73 -0.58 -3.26
C VAL A 87 12.35 0.88 -2.96
N ALA A 88 13.22 1.62 -2.29
CA ALA A 88 12.99 3.04 -2.02
C ALA A 88 12.86 3.83 -3.33
N ARG A 89 13.74 3.55 -4.29
CA ARG A 89 13.68 4.18 -5.61
C ARG A 89 12.38 3.84 -6.33
N ASN A 90 11.97 2.59 -6.25
CA ASN A 90 10.73 2.12 -6.84
C ASN A 90 9.51 2.82 -6.19
N MET A 91 9.51 2.95 -4.87
CA MET A 91 8.46 3.70 -4.16
C MET A 91 8.35 5.14 -4.68
N ALA A 92 9.49 5.78 -4.93
CA ALA A 92 9.51 7.13 -5.49
C ALA A 92 8.86 7.19 -6.88
N GLU A 93 9.18 6.22 -7.73
CA GLU A 93 8.67 6.15 -9.10
C GLU A 93 7.17 5.87 -9.14
N ILE A 94 6.70 4.94 -8.33
CA ILE A 94 5.28 4.55 -8.30
C ILE A 94 4.46 5.38 -7.31
N LYS A 95 5.09 6.28 -6.57
CA LYS A 95 4.45 7.20 -5.62
C LYS A 95 3.67 6.50 -4.51
N LEU A 96 4.24 5.43 -3.98
CA LEU A 96 3.68 4.68 -2.85
C LEU A 96 4.62 4.71 -1.66
N ARG A 97 4.05 4.75 -0.46
CA ARG A 97 4.81 4.78 0.80
C ARG A 97 4.91 3.41 1.47
N ARG A 98 4.19 2.44 0.96
CA ARG A 98 4.18 1.08 1.49
C ARG A 98 4.07 0.11 0.34
N LEU A 99 4.71 -1.03 0.49
CA LEU A 99 4.61 -2.12 -0.48
C LEU A 99 4.45 -3.44 0.25
N PRO A 100 3.53 -4.28 -0.19
CA PRO A 100 3.52 -5.67 0.21
C PRO A 100 4.82 -6.34 -0.22
N VAL A 101 5.29 -7.26 0.60
CA VAL A 101 6.51 -8.03 0.34
C VAL A 101 6.14 -9.49 0.14
N VAL A 102 6.61 -10.06 -0.94
CA VAL A 102 6.36 -11.46 -1.28
C VAL A 102 7.65 -12.27 -1.32
N ASP A 103 7.54 -13.58 -1.17
CA ASP A 103 8.67 -14.48 -1.34
C ASP A 103 8.84 -14.91 -2.80
N GLY A 104 9.77 -15.80 -3.09
CA GLY A 104 10.04 -16.29 -4.43
C GLY A 104 8.87 -17.04 -5.07
N ARG A 105 7.89 -17.46 -4.29
CA ARG A 105 6.67 -18.12 -4.75
C ARG A 105 5.49 -17.15 -4.81
N LYS A 106 5.74 -15.86 -4.61
CA LYS A 106 4.75 -14.79 -4.57
C LYS A 106 3.76 -14.93 -3.43
N ARG A 107 4.17 -15.54 -2.32
CA ARG A 107 3.38 -15.58 -1.09
C ARG A 107 3.68 -14.30 -0.29
N LEU A 108 2.64 -13.72 0.28
CA LEU A 108 2.79 -12.52 1.10
C LEU A 108 3.53 -12.87 2.39
N VAL A 109 4.66 -12.23 2.64
CA VAL A 109 5.52 -12.49 3.81
C VAL A 109 5.70 -11.27 4.70
N GLY A 110 5.36 -10.09 4.24
CA GLY A 110 5.52 -8.88 5.03
C GLY A 110 5.00 -7.64 4.32
N ILE A 111 5.25 -6.52 4.96
CA ILE A 111 4.98 -5.21 4.38
C ILE A 111 6.16 -4.30 4.74
N VAL A 112 6.60 -3.47 3.79
CA VAL A 112 7.66 -2.51 4.02
C VAL A 112 7.12 -1.11 3.78
N SER A 113 7.45 -0.19 4.67
CA SER A 113 7.05 1.20 4.57
C SER A 113 8.27 2.10 4.38
N LEU A 114 8.02 3.30 3.87
CA LEU A 114 9.05 4.33 3.80
C LEU A 114 9.62 4.62 5.19
N GLY A 115 8.79 4.56 6.23
CA GLY A 115 9.24 4.72 7.60
C GLY A 115 10.23 3.65 8.03
N ASP A 116 9.98 2.39 7.66
CA ASP A 116 10.91 1.29 7.96
C ASP A 116 12.27 1.55 7.32
N ILE A 117 12.27 2.03 6.09
CA ILE A 117 13.50 2.36 5.36
C ILE A 117 14.23 3.53 6.02
N ALA A 118 13.50 4.55 6.43
CA ALA A 118 14.08 5.72 7.11
C ALA A 118 14.81 5.32 8.40
N LEU A 119 14.18 4.45 9.19
CA LEU A 119 14.76 3.98 10.44
C LEU A 119 15.98 3.08 10.22
N ALA A 120 16.01 2.34 9.11
CA ALA A 120 17.08 1.39 8.83
C ALA A 120 18.28 2.03 8.10
N GLN A 121 18.03 2.92 7.14
CA GLN A 121 19.05 3.48 6.27
C GLN A 121 19.31 4.98 6.44
N GLY A 122 18.53 5.62 7.30
CA GLY A 122 18.68 7.04 7.56
C GLY A 122 17.89 7.94 6.63
N PRO A 123 17.97 9.26 6.84
CA PRO A 123 17.04 10.20 6.22
C PRO A 123 17.27 10.45 4.73
N ASP A 124 18.48 10.25 4.22
CA ASP A 124 18.76 10.60 2.83
C ASP A 124 17.98 9.74 1.84
N THR A 125 18.04 8.42 1.98
CA THR A 125 17.32 7.49 1.12
C THR A 125 15.80 7.70 1.23
N ALA A 126 15.31 7.84 2.45
CA ALA A 126 13.89 8.07 2.68
C ALA A 126 13.45 9.45 2.17
N GLY A 127 14.30 10.46 2.33
CA GLY A 127 14.02 11.80 1.84
C GLY A 127 13.92 11.87 0.32
N GLU A 128 14.81 11.20 -0.37
CA GLU A 128 14.75 11.10 -1.84
C GLU A 128 13.47 10.42 -2.30
N ALA A 129 13.09 9.31 -1.65
CA ALA A 129 11.85 8.62 -1.96
C ALA A 129 10.63 9.49 -1.68
N LEU A 130 10.62 10.18 -0.55
CA LEU A 130 9.52 11.08 -0.19
C LEU A 130 9.37 12.22 -1.19
N CYS A 131 10.47 12.80 -1.66
CA CYS A 131 10.42 13.82 -2.70
C CYS A 131 9.78 13.28 -3.97
N GLY A 132 10.17 12.10 -4.42
CA GLY A 132 9.58 11.48 -5.60
C GLY A 132 8.09 11.18 -5.43
N ILE A 133 7.68 10.66 -4.29
CA ILE A 133 6.28 10.37 -3.96
C ILE A 133 5.46 11.65 -3.98
N SER A 134 6.04 12.75 -3.51
CA SER A 134 5.34 14.02 -3.33
C SER A 134 5.29 14.88 -4.60
N GLU A 135 6.01 14.52 -5.65
CA GLU A 135 5.92 15.24 -6.92
C GLU A 135 4.49 15.22 -7.48
N PRO A 136 4.02 16.35 -8.05
CA PRO A 136 2.69 16.40 -8.65
C PRO A 136 2.54 15.40 -9.81
N GLY A 137 1.32 14.89 -9.98
CA GLY A 137 0.98 13.98 -11.07
C GLY A 137 1.00 12.52 -10.64
N GLY A 138 0.74 11.66 -11.59
CA GLY A 138 0.66 10.23 -11.35
C GLY A 138 -0.67 9.79 -10.74
N GLU A 139 -0.82 8.48 -10.65
CA GLU A 139 -2.08 7.83 -10.29
C GLU A 139 -2.54 8.11 -8.87
N HIS A 140 -1.60 8.33 -7.96
CA HIS A 140 -1.90 8.55 -6.54
C HIS A 140 -1.64 9.99 -6.10
N SER A 141 -1.50 10.92 -7.05
CA SER A 141 -1.22 12.32 -6.73
C SER A 141 -2.40 12.95 -5.98
N GLN A 142 -2.06 13.70 -4.94
CA GLN A 142 -3.01 14.53 -4.20
C GLN A 142 -2.81 16.01 -4.54
N SER A 143 -2.02 16.30 -5.56
CA SER A 143 -1.71 17.67 -5.94
C SER A 143 -2.94 18.44 -6.40
N MET A 144 -3.09 19.64 -5.92
CA MET A 144 -4.18 20.55 -6.26
C MET A 144 -3.64 21.74 -7.07
N ASP A 145 -2.76 21.47 -8.01
CA ASP A 145 -2.09 22.54 -8.78
C ASP A 145 -2.93 23.15 -9.89
N GLY A 146 -4.16 22.71 -10.03
CA GLY A 146 -5.09 23.26 -11.00
C GLY A 146 -4.88 22.79 -12.44
N ARG A 147 -3.96 21.88 -12.65
CA ARG A 147 -3.73 21.33 -13.99
C ARG A 147 -4.53 20.07 -14.18
N GLY A 148 -5.82 20.22 -14.36
CA GLY A 148 -6.75 19.13 -14.61
C GLY A 148 -6.45 17.88 -13.80
N GLY A 149 -7.40 17.19 -13.38
CA GLY A 149 -7.18 15.98 -12.62
C GLY A 149 -6.35 16.19 -11.36
N ALA A 150 -6.34 17.39 -10.86
CA ALA A 150 -5.57 17.71 -9.68
C ALA A 150 -5.92 16.85 -8.49
N ILE A 151 -7.12 16.29 -8.48
CA ILE A 151 -7.54 15.35 -7.46
C ILE A 151 -7.38 13.95 -8.03
N ALA A 152 -6.33 13.30 -7.62
CA ALA A 152 -6.11 11.90 -7.99
C ALA A 152 -6.88 10.99 -7.05
N HIS A 153 -7.28 9.88 -7.54
CA HIS A 153 -8.03 8.90 -6.78
C HIS A 153 -7.61 7.49 -7.10
#